data_31c5e64d80bfabbf137138e4285ee0c1
#
_entry.id   31c5e64d80bfabbf137138e4285ee0c1
#
_cell.length_a   1.000
_cell.length_b   1.000
_cell.length_c   1.000
_cell.angle_alpha   90.00
_cell.angle_beta   90.00
_cell.angle_gamma   90.00
#
_symmetry.space_group_name_H-M   'P 1'
#
loop_
_entity.id
_entity.type
_entity.pdbx_description
1 polymer ?
#
loop_
_entity_poly.entity_id
_entity_poly.type
_entity_poly.pdbx_seq_one_letter_code
_entity_poly.pdbx_strand_id
1 'polypeptide(L)'
;MSKAPSGFFSGTKGELAFYGNAENIISARTFGLDMREHPLAQKQLSSKDRKRIKQKIANRTATQKEYKQYEWDKRFRKRRRKGTKYFWKQERNRLERGEKGTRNWSEEQRKAILSGNAPKFNGKTLQGHHAYSAKLYPHLANLGEIIYPVTHIEHLYGWHGGSYKKSRPGRRIRRINEM
;
A
#
# COMPACT_ATOMS: atom_id res chain seq x y z
N MET A 1 12.88 28.34 -12.94
CA MET A 1 13.56 27.68 -11.81
C MET A 1 12.73 27.89 -10.55
N SER A 2 11.95 26.91 -10.15
CA SER A 2 11.08 26.97 -8.98
C SER A 2 11.79 26.26 -7.82
N LYS A 3 12.11 27.00 -6.75
CA LYS A 3 12.75 26.49 -5.53
C LYS A 3 11.80 25.58 -4.78
N ALA A 4 12.26 24.40 -4.41
CA ALA A 4 11.62 23.53 -3.46
C ALA A 4 11.49 24.24 -2.10
N PRO A 5 10.39 24.11 -1.34
CA PRO A 5 10.27 24.68 -0.02
C PRO A 5 11.18 23.90 0.95
N SER A 6 12.22 24.54 1.42
CA SER A 6 13.04 24.11 2.56
C SER A 6 12.27 24.41 3.84
N GLY A 7 11.43 23.49 4.29
CA GLY A 7 10.79 23.55 5.58
C GLY A 7 11.60 22.78 6.62
N PHE A 8 12.62 23.41 7.19
CA PHE A 8 13.25 22.93 8.42
C PHE A 8 12.30 23.22 9.58
N PHE A 9 11.65 22.19 10.12
CA PHE A 9 10.95 22.30 11.38
C PHE A 9 11.88 21.86 12.52
N SER A 10 12.31 22.83 13.30
CA SER A 10 12.92 22.63 14.60
C SER A 10 11.81 22.38 15.63
N GLY A 11 11.51 21.13 15.88
CA GLY A 11 10.64 20.69 16.97
C GLY A 11 11.36 19.60 17.75
N THR A 12 11.11 19.51 19.04
CA THR A 12 11.71 18.56 19.97
C THR A 12 11.70 17.15 19.41
N LYS A 13 12.86 16.52 19.36
CA LYS A 13 13.17 15.28 18.62
C LYS A 13 12.30 14.05 18.90
N GLY A 14 11.38 14.09 19.85
CA GLY A 14 10.52 12.97 20.23
C GLY A 14 9.13 12.97 19.61
N GLU A 15 8.49 14.13 19.48
CA GLU A 15 7.08 14.21 19.07
C GLU A 15 6.86 14.32 17.55
N LEU A 16 7.78 14.91 16.82
CA LEU A 16 7.67 15.07 15.37
C LEU A 16 7.96 13.79 14.58
N ALA A 17 8.67 12.82 15.17
CA ALA A 17 8.95 11.54 14.53
C ALA A 17 7.71 10.65 14.42
N PHE A 18 6.69 10.87 15.24
CA PHE A 18 5.53 9.98 15.34
C PHE A 18 4.31 10.41 14.51
N TYR A 19 4.11 11.69 14.24
CA TYR A 19 2.80 12.17 13.80
C TYR A 19 2.67 12.67 12.36
N GLY A 20 3.75 12.85 11.66
CA GLY A 20 3.71 13.36 10.30
C GLY A 20 4.41 12.47 9.28
N ASN A 21 5.06 11.40 9.73
CA ASN A 21 6.04 10.72 8.89
C ASN A 21 5.41 9.88 7.77
N ALA A 22 4.33 9.15 8.03
CA ALA A 22 3.70 8.29 7.02
C ALA A 22 3.11 9.10 5.87
N GLU A 23 2.32 10.12 6.19
CA GLU A 23 1.68 10.99 5.22
C GLU A 23 2.70 11.81 4.41
N ASN A 24 3.74 12.32 5.08
CA ASN A 24 4.82 13.07 4.42
C ASN A 24 5.65 12.17 3.50
N ILE A 25 5.98 10.96 3.93
CA ILE A 25 6.69 9.99 3.11
C ILE A 25 5.88 9.62 1.87
N ILE A 26 4.59 9.35 2.03
CA ILE A 26 3.68 9.03 0.92
C ILE A 26 3.60 10.22 -0.03
N SER A 27 3.37 11.44 0.47
CA SER A 27 3.30 12.65 -0.33
C SER A 27 4.57 12.88 -1.14
N ALA A 28 5.74 12.74 -0.52
CA ALA A 28 7.02 12.89 -1.19
C ALA A 28 7.23 11.83 -2.30
N ARG A 29 6.81 10.59 -2.07
CA ARG A 29 6.95 9.49 -3.03
C ARG A 29 5.98 9.54 -4.18
N THR A 30 4.80 10.13 -3.97
CA THR A 30 3.75 10.24 -4.99
C THR A 30 3.83 11.55 -5.78
N PHE A 31 4.80 12.40 -5.44
CA PHE A 31 5.02 13.63 -6.19
C PHE A 31 5.25 13.35 -7.68
N GLY A 32 4.50 14.02 -8.54
CA GLY A 32 4.57 13.83 -10.00
C GLY A 32 3.76 12.66 -10.57
N LEU A 33 3.08 11.87 -9.72
CA LEU A 33 2.15 10.85 -10.18
C LEU A 33 0.77 11.44 -10.48
N ASP A 34 -0.01 10.78 -11.34
CA ASP A 34 -1.41 11.14 -11.56
C ASP A 34 -2.28 10.68 -10.38
N MET A 35 -2.55 11.60 -9.47
CA MET A 35 -3.29 11.35 -8.23
C MET A 35 -4.81 11.55 -8.38
N ARG A 36 -5.33 11.69 -9.61
CA ARG A 36 -6.77 11.77 -9.85
C ARG A 36 -7.43 10.41 -9.71
N GLU A 37 -8.65 10.38 -9.19
CA GLU A 37 -9.45 9.15 -9.18
C GLU A 37 -9.72 8.67 -10.60
N HIS A 38 -9.68 7.35 -10.80
CA HIS A 38 -9.95 6.79 -12.12
C HIS A 38 -11.45 6.80 -12.40
N PRO A 39 -11.90 7.38 -13.53
CA PRO A 39 -13.33 7.57 -13.81
C PRO A 39 -14.11 6.26 -13.98
N LEU A 40 -13.42 5.18 -14.36
CA LEU A 40 -14.01 3.87 -14.64
C LEU A 40 -13.56 2.83 -13.58
N ALA A 41 -13.69 3.17 -12.30
CA ALA A 41 -13.37 2.24 -11.23
C ALA A 41 -14.31 1.03 -11.24
N GLN A 42 -13.81 -0.14 -11.60
CA GLN A 42 -14.58 -1.38 -11.58
C GLN A 42 -14.60 -2.01 -10.18
N LYS A 43 -15.74 -2.57 -9.81
CA LYS A 43 -15.90 -3.31 -8.55
C LYS A 43 -15.15 -4.65 -8.62
N GLN A 44 -14.34 -4.93 -7.59
CA GLN A 44 -13.71 -6.23 -7.44
C GLN A 44 -14.72 -7.32 -7.16
N LEU A 45 -14.43 -8.54 -7.62
CA LEU A 45 -15.20 -9.72 -7.29
C LEU A 45 -14.96 -10.14 -5.83
N SER A 46 -16.04 -10.53 -5.14
CA SER A 46 -15.93 -11.23 -3.87
C SER A 46 -15.23 -12.59 -4.08
N SER A 47 -14.68 -13.18 -3.01
CA SER A 47 -14.09 -14.53 -3.10
C SER A 47 -15.11 -15.57 -3.57
N LYS A 48 -16.37 -15.45 -3.13
CA LYS A 48 -17.49 -16.31 -3.53
C LYS A 48 -17.79 -16.16 -5.02
N ASP A 49 -17.95 -14.93 -5.50
CA ASP A 49 -18.26 -14.67 -6.92
C ASP A 49 -17.11 -15.12 -7.83
N ARG A 50 -15.88 -14.89 -7.41
CA ARG A 50 -14.70 -15.33 -8.16
C ARG A 50 -14.68 -16.86 -8.32
N LYS A 51 -14.95 -17.60 -7.23
CA LYS A 51 -15.02 -19.07 -7.28
C LYS A 51 -16.14 -19.54 -8.19
N ARG A 52 -17.32 -18.93 -8.06
CA ARG A 52 -18.50 -19.24 -8.89
C ARG A 52 -18.22 -18.99 -10.38
N ILE A 53 -17.70 -17.81 -10.73
CA ILE A 53 -17.42 -17.46 -12.13
C ILE A 53 -16.30 -18.34 -12.71
N LYS A 54 -15.27 -18.64 -11.93
CA LYS A 54 -14.20 -19.58 -12.34
C LYS A 54 -14.77 -20.94 -12.71
N GLN A 55 -15.72 -21.45 -11.93
CA GLN A 55 -16.39 -22.71 -12.23
C GLN A 55 -17.22 -22.63 -13.52
N LYS A 56 -17.98 -21.52 -13.70
CA LYS A 56 -18.72 -21.29 -14.95
C LYS A 56 -17.80 -21.23 -16.17
N ILE A 57 -16.64 -20.61 -16.06
CA ILE A 57 -15.65 -20.58 -17.14
C ILE A 57 -15.17 -21.98 -17.48
N ALA A 58 -14.84 -22.80 -16.47
CA ALA A 58 -14.42 -24.17 -16.65
C ALA A 58 -15.49 -25.01 -17.35
N ASN A 59 -16.74 -24.79 -16.98
CA ASN A 59 -17.90 -25.50 -17.57
C ASN A 59 -18.41 -24.89 -18.90
N ARG A 60 -17.75 -23.83 -19.39
CA ARG A 60 -18.15 -23.07 -20.60
C ARG A 60 -19.58 -22.49 -20.54
N THR A 61 -20.03 -22.13 -19.33
CA THR A 61 -21.37 -21.54 -19.07
C THR A 61 -21.29 -20.08 -18.62
N ALA A 62 -20.09 -19.49 -18.53
CA ALA A 62 -19.91 -18.09 -18.19
C ALA A 62 -20.37 -17.18 -19.33
N THR A 63 -21.09 -16.11 -19.00
CA THR A 63 -21.40 -15.06 -19.97
C THR A 63 -20.13 -14.28 -20.33
N GLN A 64 -20.14 -13.58 -21.47
CA GLN A 64 -19.03 -12.71 -21.88
C GLN A 64 -18.74 -11.63 -20.83
N LYS A 65 -19.78 -11.09 -20.18
CA LYS A 65 -19.65 -10.09 -19.11
C LYS A 65 -18.93 -10.68 -17.89
N GLU A 66 -19.35 -11.87 -17.43
CA GLU A 66 -18.71 -12.57 -16.32
C GLU A 66 -17.24 -12.89 -16.62
N TYR A 67 -16.94 -13.36 -17.83
CA TYR A 67 -15.57 -13.64 -18.26
C TYR A 67 -14.69 -12.36 -18.25
N LYS A 68 -15.16 -11.26 -18.84
CA LYS A 68 -14.44 -9.97 -18.85
C LYS A 68 -14.20 -9.47 -17.43
N GLN A 69 -15.19 -9.54 -16.54
CA GLN A 69 -15.07 -9.15 -15.15
C GLN A 69 -14.05 -10.01 -14.39
N TYR A 70 -14.06 -11.32 -14.62
CA TYR A 70 -13.12 -12.25 -14.01
C TYR A 70 -11.66 -11.97 -14.42
N GLU A 71 -11.43 -11.79 -15.72
CA GLU A 71 -10.10 -11.49 -16.25
C GLU A 71 -9.59 -10.11 -15.77
N TRP A 72 -10.47 -9.11 -15.68
CA TRP A 72 -10.12 -7.82 -15.08
C TRP A 72 -9.73 -7.98 -13.61
N ASP A 73 -10.52 -8.66 -12.80
CA ASP A 73 -10.25 -8.89 -11.37
C ASP A 73 -8.94 -9.65 -11.15
N LYS A 74 -8.66 -10.64 -11.99
CA LYS A 74 -7.41 -11.41 -11.98
C LYS A 74 -6.19 -10.51 -12.22
N ARG A 75 -6.22 -9.66 -13.27
CA ARG A 75 -5.17 -8.70 -13.59
C ARG A 75 -5.02 -7.66 -12.49
N PHE A 76 -6.11 -7.13 -11.99
CA PHE A 76 -6.12 -6.13 -10.92
C PHE A 76 -5.48 -6.67 -9.63
N ARG A 77 -5.82 -7.87 -9.20
CA ARG A 77 -5.19 -8.50 -8.04
C ARG A 77 -3.68 -8.75 -8.24
N LYS A 78 -3.28 -9.11 -9.45
CA LYS A 78 -1.86 -9.24 -9.83
C LYS A 78 -1.15 -7.88 -9.69
N ARG A 79 -1.76 -6.80 -10.17
CA ARG A 79 -1.21 -5.43 -10.03
C ARG A 79 -1.06 -5.03 -8.56
N ARG A 80 -2.07 -5.25 -7.72
CA ARG A 80 -1.98 -4.96 -6.28
C ARG A 80 -0.81 -5.68 -5.60
N ARG A 81 -0.65 -6.98 -5.85
CA ARG A 81 0.48 -7.74 -5.31
C ARG A 81 1.82 -7.22 -5.81
N LYS A 82 1.87 -6.78 -7.07
CA LYS A 82 3.06 -6.20 -7.68
C LYS A 82 3.49 -4.90 -6.96
N GLY A 83 2.52 -4.03 -6.59
CA GLY A 83 2.78 -2.82 -5.82
C GLY A 83 3.51 -3.12 -4.51
N THR A 84 2.97 -4.04 -3.70
CA THR A 84 3.61 -4.46 -2.44
C THR A 84 5.01 -5.07 -2.68
N LYS A 85 5.17 -5.90 -3.71
CA LYS A 85 6.48 -6.48 -4.06
C LYS A 85 7.49 -5.39 -4.46
N TYR A 86 7.07 -4.41 -5.24
CA TYR A 86 7.93 -3.29 -5.64
C TYR A 86 8.30 -2.41 -4.46
N PHE A 87 7.37 -2.16 -3.54
CA PHE A 87 7.68 -1.45 -2.32
C PHE A 87 8.84 -2.11 -1.55
N TRP A 88 8.78 -3.42 -1.27
CA TRP A 88 9.85 -4.10 -0.55
C TRP A 88 11.18 -4.11 -1.31
N LYS A 89 11.14 -4.18 -2.64
CA LYS A 89 12.36 -4.01 -3.45
C LYS A 89 12.94 -2.61 -3.32
N GLN A 90 12.11 -1.57 -3.37
CA GLN A 90 12.53 -0.18 -3.19
C GLN A 90 13.07 0.05 -1.78
N GLU A 91 12.43 -0.53 -0.76
CA GLU A 91 12.88 -0.42 0.63
C GLU A 91 14.25 -1.09 0.83
N ARG A 92 14.44 -2.27 0.27
CA ARG A 92 15.75 -2.93 0.28
C ARG A 92 16.82 -2.05 -0.37
N ASN A 93 16.55 -1.51 -1.55
CA ASN A 93 17.51 -0.65 -2.25
C ASN A 93 17.87 0.61 -1.43
N ARG A 94 16.91 1.20 -0.68
CA ARG A 94 17.21 2.32 0.24
C ARG A 94 18.18 1.91 1.32
N LEU A 95 17.91 0.77 1.98
CA LEU A 95 18.77 0.26 3.05
C LEU A 95 20.17 -0.13 2.54
N GLU A 96 20.28 -0.70 1.34
CA GLU A 96 21.56 -1.02 0.69
C GLU A 96 22.41 0.22 0.42
N ARG A 97 21.77 1.35 0.12
CA ARG A 97 22.45 2.66 -0.04
C ARG A 97 22.74 3.38 1.27
N GLY A 98 22.44 2.77 2.42
CA GLY A 98 22.63 3.40 3.73
C GLY A 98 21.57 4.46 4.06
N GLU A 99 20.52 4.58 3.27
CA GLU A 99 19.44 5.52 3.52
C GLU A 99 18.57 5.06 4.71
N LYS A 100 17.92 6.04 5.33
CA LYS A 100 16.88 5.75 6.32
C LYS A 100 15.69 5.09 5.63
N GLY A 101 15.25 3.95 6.12
CA GLY A 101 14.07 3.26 5.61
C GLY A 101 12.76 4.04 5.83
N THR A 102 11.67 3.47 5.34
CA THR A 102 10.31 4.01 5.49
C THR A 102 9.90 4.13 6.96
N ARG A 103 10.41 3.22 7.80
CA ARG A 103 10.18 3.18 9.24
C ARG A 103 11.51 3.02 9.99
N ASN A 104 11.49 3.18 11.30
CA ASN A 104 12.64 2.86 12.14
C ASN A 104 12.73 1.34 12.30
N TRP A 105 13.32 0.68 11.31
CA TRP A 105 13.49 -0.77 11.33
C TRP A 105 14.45 -1.22 12.43
N SER A 106 14.05 -2.23 13.21
CA SER A 106 14.98 -2.93 14.10
C SER A 106 16.08 -3.63 13.27
N GLU A 107 17.16 -4.04 13.91
CA GLU A 107 18.24 -4.74 13.22
C GLU A 107 17.75 -6.04 12.56
N GLU A 108 16.90 -6.80 13.23
CA GLU A 108 16.30 -8.01 12.67
C GLU A 108 15.41 -7.71 11.45
N GLN A 109 14.61 -6.64 11.52
CA GLN A 109 13.77 -6.21 10.42
C GLN A 109 14.61 -5.74 9.23
N ARG A 110 15.70 -5.00 9.48
CA ARG A 110 16.66 -4.60 8.44
C ARG A 110 17.28 -5.82 7.77
N LYS A 111 17.75 -6.80 8.54
CA LYS A 111 18.29 -8.06 8.00
C LYS A 111 17.26 -8.79 7.12
N ALA A 112 16.01 -8.86 7.55
CA ALA A 112 14.94 -9.49 6.77
C ALA A 112 14.72 -8.77 5.43
N ILE A 113 14.63 -7.43 5.44
CA ILE A 113 14.44 -6.63 4.21
C ILE A 113 15.63 -6.79 3.27
N LEU A 114 16.85 -6.71 3.77
CA LEU A 114 18.08 -6.89 2.98
C LEU A 114 18.16 -8.29 2.36
N SER A 115 17.64 -9.31 3.05
CA SER A 115 17.52 -10.67 2.53
C SER A 115 16.36 -10.88 1.56
N GLY A 116 15.60 -9.81 1.24
CA GLY A 116 14.48 -9.86 0.30
C GLY A 116 13.15 -10.32 0.90
N ASN A 117 13.06 -10.39 2.23
CA ASN A 117 11.87 -10.81 2.96
C ASN A 117 11.13 -9.59 3.56
N ALA A 118 9.80 -9.68 3.63
CA ALA A 118 9.03 -8.71 4.40
C ALA A 118 9.30 -8.94 5.90
N PRO A 119 9.58 -7.87 6.68
CA PRO A 119 9.91 -8.00 8.09
C PRO A 119 8.68 -8.37 8.92
N LYS A 120 8.95 -8.84 10.14
CA LYS A 120 7.92 -9.19 11.11
C LYS A 120 7.88 -8.20 12.26
N PHE A 121 6.72 -8.08 12.88
CA PHE A 121 6.51 -7.43 14.16
C PHE A 121 5.66 -8.35 15.04
N ASN A 122 6.12 -8.66 16.25
CA ASN A 122 5.46 -9.61 17.15
C ASN A 122 5.09 -10.94 16.44
N GLY A 123 6.04 -11.51 15.69
CA GLY A 123 5.88 -12.76 14.97
C GLY A 123 5.02 -12.70 13.69
N LYS A 124 4.35 -11.58 13.41
CA LYS A 124 3.49 -11.41 12.24
C LYS A 124 4.16 -10.57 11.17
N THR A 125 4.10 -11.03 9.92
CA THR A 125 4.64 -10.30 8.77
C THR A 125 3.89 -8.98 8.56
N LEU A 126 4.64 -7.90 8.34
CA LEU A 126 4.06 -6.60 8.01
C LEU A 126 3.33 -6.64 6.68
N GLN A 127 2.22 -5.91 6.61
CA GLN A 127 1.39 -5.80 5.42
C GLN A 127 1.75 -4.54 4.62
N GLY A 128 1.59 -4.60 3.30
CA GLY A 128 1.67 -3.41 2.45
C GLY A 128 0.28 -2.78 2.30
N HIS A 129 0.07 -1.63 2.92
CA HIS A 129 -1.16 -0.86 2.77
C HIS A 129 -1.10 0.02 1.52
N HIS A 130 -2.12 -0.02 0.66
CA HIS A 130 -2.30 0.93 -0.43
C HIS A 130 -2.86 2.23 0.13
N ALA A 131 -2.01 3.25 0.30
CA ALA A 131 -2.40 4.56 0.83
C ALA A 131 -3.44 5.28 -0.04
N TYR A 132 -3.48 4.96 -1.33
CA TYR A 132 -4.53 5.32 -2.26
C TYR A 132 -5.32 4.06 -2.61
N SER A 133 -6.62 4.08 -2.30
CA SER A 133 -7.49 2.91 -2.51
C SER A 133 -7.35 2.38 -3.93
N ALA A 134 -6.92 1.14 -4.07
CA ALA A 134 -6.80 0.51 -5.38
C ALA A 134 -8.14 0.41 -6.13
N LYS A 135 -9.26 0.57 -5.44
CA LYS A 135 -10.59 0.68 -6.05
C LYS A 135 -10.77 1.98 -6.84
N LEU A 136 -10.34 3.11 -6.25
CA LEU A 136 -10.47 4.45 -6.86
C LEU A 136 -9.25 4.82 -7.70
N TYR A 137 -8.10 4.24 -7.39
CA TYR A 137 -6.81 4.49 -8.07
C TYR A 137 -6.21 3.20 -8.66
N PRO A 138 -6.96 2.45 -9.53
CA PRO A 138 -6.48 1.18 -10.08
C PRO A 138 -5.22 1.35 -10.94
N HIS A 139 -5.01 2.52 -11.53
CA HIS A 139 -3.82 2.86 -12.32
C HIS A 139 -2.54 2.93 -11.47
N LEU A 140 -2.66 3.23 -10.17
CA LEU A 140 -1.54 3.29 -9.23
C LEU A 140 -1.30 1.95 -8.49
N ALA A 141 -2.21 0.99 -8.60
CA ALA A 141 -2.23 -0.21 -7.76
C ALA A 141 -0.95 -1.07 -7.80
N ASN A 142 -0.14 -0.95 -8.86
CA ASN A 142 1.12 -1.68 -9.01
C ASN A 142 2.38 -0.87 -8.64
N LEU A 143 2.21 0.35 -8.14
CA LEU A 143 3.34 1.22 -7.77
C LEU A 143 3.71 0.99 -6.31
N GLY A 144 5.01 0.88 -6.04
CA GLY A 144 5.54 0.76 -4.67
C GLY A 144 5.44 2.07 -3.88
N GLU A 145 5.40 3.20 -4.58
CA GLU A 145 5.34 4.55 -4.05
C GLU A 145 4.10 4.82 -3.21
N ILE A 146 2.98 4.16 -3.53
CA ILE A 146 1.72 4.30 -2.78
C ILE A 146 1.57 3.30 -1.64
N ILE A 147 2.55 2.42 -1.44
CA ILE A 147 2.51 1.40 -0.40
C ILE A 147 3.18 1.92 0.88
N TYR A 148 2.50 1.73 2.01
CA TYR A 148 3.07 1.97 3.33
C TYR A 148 3.05 0.66 4.16
N PRO A 149 4.16 0.29 4.82
CA PRO A 149 4.23 -0.95 5.59
C PRO A 149 3.58 -0.77 6.95
N VAL A 150 2.69 -1.69 7.31
CA VAL A 150 1.84 -1.59 8.50
C VAL A 150 1.73 -2.93 9.22
N THR A 151 1.54 -2.89 10.53
CA THR A 151 1.03 -4.03 11.28
C THR A 151 -0.45 -4.24 10.99
N HIS A 152 -1.01 -5.39 11.37
CA HIS A 152 -2.46 -5.63 11.22
C HIS A 152 -3.31 -4.61 11.98
N ILE A 153 -2.88 -4.22 13.19
CA ILE A 153 -3.59 -3.24 14.03
C ILE A 153 -3.55 -1.85 13.40
N GLU A 154 -2.38 -1.39 12.97
CA GLU A 154 -2.23 -0.13 12.26
C GLU A 154 -3.08 -0.10 10.99
N HIS A 155 -3.11 -1.20 10.23
CA HIS A 155 -3.89 -1.33 9.00
C HIS A 155 -5.38 -1.17 9.28
N LEU A 156 -5.92 -1.99 10.18
CA LEU A 156 -7.36 -2.00 10.46
C LEU A 156 -7.81 -0.72 11.17
N TYR A 157 -7.14 -0.31 12.24
CA TYR A 157 -7.61 0.80 13.08
C TYR A 157 -7.04 2.14 12.67
N GLY A 158 -5.77 2.22 12.31
CA GLY A 158 -5.12 3.46 11.88
C GLY A 158 -5.59 3.90 10.48
N TRP A 159 -5.36 3.06 9.49
CA TRP A 159 -5.64 3.40 8.09
C TRP A 159 -7.10 3.23 7.70
N HIS A 160 -7.78 2.22 8.24
CA HIS A 160 -9.17 1.90 7.91
C HIS A 160 -10.19 2.26 8.99
N GLY A 161 -9.76 2.84 10.14
CA GLY A 161 -10.66 3.29 11.20
C GLY A 161 -11.59 2.22 11.75
N GLY A 162 -11.15 0.96 11.74
CA GLY A 162 -11.91 -0.21 12.20
C GLY A 162 -12.73 -0.91 11.12
N SER A 163 -12.71 -0.44 9.88
CA SER A 163 -13.43 -1.09 8.77
C SER A 163 -12.68 -0.96 7.45
N TYR A 164 -12.29 -2.08 6.83
CA TYR A 164 -11.63 -2.11 5.52
C TYR A 164 -12.44 -1.48 4.36
N LYS A 165 -13.70 -1.13 4.60
CA LYS A 165 -14.52 -0.38 3.65
C LYS A 165 -14.20 1.12 3.64
N LYS A 166 -13.55 1.61 4.69
CA LYS A 166 -13.17 3.02 4.85
C LYS A 166 -11.72 3.23 4.44
N SER A 167 -11.44 4.33 3.80
CA SER A 167 -10.06 4.79 3.50
C SER A 167 -10.07 6.28 3.23
N ARG A 168 -8.93 6.93 3.47
CA ARG A 168 -8.67 8.32 3.07
C ARG A 168 -7.44 8.32 2.16
N PRO A 169 -7.50 9.01 1.02
CA PRO A 169 -6.36 9.07 0.11
C PRO A 169 -5.11 9.65 0.79
N GLY A 170 -4.03 8.88 0.78
CA GLY A 170 -2.72 9.31 1.26
C GLY A 170 -2.57 9.50 2.77
N ARG A 171 -3.59 9.23 3.59
CA ARG A 171 -3.54 9.49 5.03
C ARG A 171 -4.37 8.51 5.88
N ARG A 172 -3.99 8.41 7.13
CA ARG A 172 -4.68 7.60 8.14
C ARG A 172 -6.04 8.22 8.51
N ILE A 173 -6.98 7.35 8.88
CA ILE A 173 -8.28 7.77 9.44
C ILE A 173 -8.13 8.12 10.91
N ARG A 174 -7.36 7.31 11.66
CA ARG A 174 -7.07 7.52 13.08
C ARG A 174 -5.58 7.49 13.32
N ARG A 175 -5.12 8.30 14.24
CA ARG A 175 -3.77 8.19 14.79
C ARG A 175 -3.78 7.11 15.85
N ILE A 176 -2.93 6.12 15.72
CA ILE A 176 -2.65 5.09 16.72
C ILE A 176 -1.14 5.01 16.89
N ASN A 177 -0.68 4.51 18.02
CA ASN A 177 0.75 4.30 18.23
C ASN A 177 1.27 3.34 17.17
N GLU A 178 2.28 3.77 16.46
CA GLU A 178 2.96 2.94 15.47
C GLU A 178 4.04 2.08 16.15
N MET A 179 4.37 0.98 15.51
CA MET A 179 5.45 0.08 15.86
C MET A 179 6.79 0.82 16.06
#